data_71948271b316fb3f61137d25ac27be76
#
_entry.id   71948271b316fb3f61137d25ac27be76
#
_cell.length_a   1.000
_cell.length_b   1.000
_cell.length_c   1.000
_cell.angle_alpha   90.00
_cell.angle_beta   90.00
_cell.angle_gamma   90.00
#
_symmetry.space_group_name_H-M   'P 1'
#
loop_
_entity.id
_entity.type
_entity.pdbx_description
1 polymer ?
#
loop_
_entity_poly.entity_id
_entity_poly.type
_entity_poly.pdbx_seq_one_letter_code
_entity_poly.pdbx_strand_id
1 'polypeptide(L)'
;MNPILLEKAIPAIFSREITSEEFQAESGIISRTTANAVLEYMTNKGIGIAISSRSRYLFSKADKMKLAVLALQNGCDIEDISKSLSWKDFEALTSEILWLCGYQCRTSIRLSKPRRIEIDVIGINHKLAVVADCKHWKQYSLSSISSYVEKQIERTKVLCKMKGRTKQYSITHAVPVILTLYSMNVEFINGVPIVPIHKFKSFIEDVSLHLSEMQVISN
;
A
#
# COMPACT_ATOMS: atom_id res chain seq x y z
N MET A 1 18.62 -12.80 -4.12
CA MET A 1 19.15 -11.54 -4.72
C MET A 1 19.84 -10.73 -3.64
N ASN A 2 20.94 -10.04 -3.97
CA ASN A 2 21.62 -9.19 -2.99
C ASN A 2 20.70 -8.02 -2.59
N PRO A 3 20.45 -7.78 -1.28
CA PRO A 3 19.59 -6.68 -0.79
C PRO A 3 19.99 -5.31 -1.33
N ILE A 4 21.27 -4.98 -1.33
CA ILE A 4 21.80 -3.69 -1.82
C ILE A 4 21.40 -3.41 -3.28
N LEU A 5 21.31 -4.45 -4.12
CA LEU A 5 20.90 -4.30 -5.52
C LEU A 5 19.41 -4.00 -5.63
N LEU A 6 18.58 -4.57 -4.76
CA LEU A 6 17.14 -4.29 -4.70
C LEU A 6 16.89 -2.84 -4.22
N GLU A 7 17.61 -2.41 -3.19
CA GLU A 7 17.54 -1.03 -2.69
C GLU A 7 17.90 -0.02 -3.79
N LYS A 8 19.03 -0.24 -4.48
CA LYS A 8 19.46 0.59 -5.61
C LYS A 8 18.47 0.63 -6.77
N ALA A 9 17.71 -0.42 -6.97
CA ALA A 9 16.71 -0.48 -8.04
C ALA A 9 15.45 0.36 -7.73
N ILE A 10 15.12 0.64 -6.46
CA ILE A 10 13.87 1.34 -6.07
C ILE A 10 13.74 2.72 -6.75
N PRO A 11 14.77 3.59 -6.77
CA PRO A 11 14.68 4.90 -7.45
C PRO A 11 14.42 4.80 -8.94
N ALA A 12 14.86 3.71 -9.59
CA ALA A 12 14.70 3.50 -11.03
C ALA A 12 13.29 3.03 -11.44
N ILE A 13 12.41 2.71 -10.49
CA ILE A 13 11.06 2.26 -10.78
C ILE A 13 10.10 3.44 -10.86
N PHE A 14 9.64 3.71 -12.08
CA PHE A 14 8.63 4.71 -12.39
C PHE A 14 7.44 4.03 -13.09
N SER A 15 6.26 4.62 -12.98
CA SER A 15 5.05 4.14 -13.70
C SER A 15 5.16 4.46 -15.20
N ARG A 16 6.10 3.85 -15.88
CA ARG A 16 6.36 4.00 -17.30
C ARG A 16 7.09 2.77 -17.88
N GLU A 17 7.20 2.76 -19.18
CA GLU A 17 8.11 1.87 -19.90
C GLU A 17 9.56 2.37 -19.76
N ILE A 18 10.49 1.47 -19.53
CA ILE A 18 11.92 1.75 -19.36
C ILE A 18 12.75 0.70 -20.09
N THR A 19 13.87 1.10 -20.68
CA THR A 19 14.86 0.17 -21.25
C THR A 19 15.82 -0.36 -20.18
N SER A 20 16.53 -1.46 -20.48
CA SER A 20 17.58 -1.96 -19.58
C SER A 20 18.69 -0.94 -19.35
N GLU A 21 19.03 -0.14 -20.37
CA GLU A 21 20.04 0.91 -20.27
C GLU A 21 19.58 2.05 -19.34
N GLU A 22 18.35 2.51 -19.49
CA GLU A 22 17.76 3.53 -18.61
C GLU A 22 17.68 3.03 -17.16
N PHE A 23 17.23 1.78 -16.95
CA PHE A 23 17.22 1.16 -15.64
C PHE A 23 18.61 1.10 -15.00
N GLN A 24 19.63 0.68 -15.77
CA GLN A 24 21.01 0.63 -15.30
C GLN A 24 21.48 2.04 -14.86
N ALA A 25 21.24 3.04 -15.68
CA ALA A 25 21.65 4.42 -15.38
C ALA A 25 20.95 4.97 -14.12
N GLU A 26 19.64 4.79 -14.01
CA GLU A 26 18.85 5.33 -12.90
C GLU A 26 19.05 4.58 -11.58
N SER A 27 19.33 3.28 -11.62
CA SER A 27 19.65 2.47 -10.43
C SER A 27 21.09 2.64 -9.94
N GLY A 28 21.98 3.18 -10.76
CA GLY A 28 23.42 3.28 -10.46
C GLY A 28 24.10 1.91 -10.35
N ILE A 29 23.53 0.85 -10.94
CA ILE A 29 24.16 -0.48 -11.01
C ILE A 29 25.20 -0.46 -12.12
N ILE A 30 26.48 -0.62 -11.78
CA ILE A 30 27.60 -0.47 -12.72
C ILE A 30 27.56 -1.51 -13.84
N SER A 31 27.34 -2.77 -13.49
CA SER A 31 27.35 -3.89 -14.44
C SER A 31 26.01 -4.05 -15.15
N ARG A 32 26.01 -4.00 -16.49
CA ARG A 32 24.84 -4.28 -17.32
C ARG A 32 24.26 -5.67 -17.09
N THR A 33 25.13 -6.67 -16.94
CA THR A 33 24.72 -8.05 -16.66
C THR A 33 23.99 -8.13 -15.32
N THR A 34 24.51 -7.42 -14.31
CA THR A 34 23.88 -7.35 -12.98
C THR A 34 22.55 -6.60 -13.04
N ALA A 35 22.46 -5.49 -13.77
CA ALA A 35 21.19 -4.74 -13.94
C ALA A 35 20.11 -5.61 -14.60
N ASN A 36 20.47 -6.35 -15.67
CA ASN A 36 19.56 -7.28 -16.33
C ASN A 36 19.11 -8.41 -15.39
N ALA A 37 20.02 -8.99 -14.60
CA ALA A 37 19.67 -10.04 -13.62
C ALA A 37 18.70 -9.51 -12.54
N VAL A 38 18.83 -8.24 -12.13
CA VAL A 38 17.88 -7.60 -11.21
C VAL A 38 16.51 -7.43 -11.87
N LEU A 39 16.44 -6.95 -13.11
CA LEU A 39 15.21 -6.81 -13.89
C LEU A 39 14.48 -8.15 -14.05
N GLU A 40 15.20 -9.21 -14.44
CA GLU A 40 14.65 -10.57 -14.55
C GLU A 40 14.15 -11.09 -13.20
N TYR A 41 14.91 -10.88 -12.14
CA TYR A 41 14.49 -11.28 -10.79
C TYR A 41 13.21 -10.56 -10.36
N MET A 42 13.11 -9.25 -10.63
CA MET A 42 11.93 -8.45 -10.31
C MET A 42 10.69 -8.92 -11.07
N THR A 43 10.81 -9.13 -12.40
CA THR A 43 9.70 -9.59 -13.23
C THR A 43 9.23 -11.00 -12.84
N ASN A 44 10.15 -11.90 -12.48
CA ASN A 44 9.84 -13.22 -11.94
C ASN A 44 9.12 -13.16 -10.58
N LYS A 45 9.24 -12.05 -9.84
CA LYS A 45 8.50 -11.76 -8.61
C LYS A 45 7.19 -10.96 -8.85
N GLY A 46 6.79 -10.76 -10.09
CA GLY A 46 5.59 -10.00 -10.45
C GLY A 46 5.74 -8.49 -10.29
N ILE A 47 6.98 -7.99 -10.32
CA ILE A 47 7.30 -6.56 -10.28
C ILE A 47 7.72 -6.13 -11.68
N GLY A 48 6.82 -5.42 -12.38
CA GLY A 48 6.99 -5.09 -13.78
C GLY A 48 6.71 -6.26 -14.73
N ILE A 49 6.63 -5.94 -16.02
CA ILE A 49 6.39 -6.88 -17.10
C ILE A 49 7.46 -6.67 -18.17
N ALA A 50 8.15 -7.74 -18.59
CA ALA A 50 9.08 -7.69 -19.70
C ALA A 50 8.30 -7.62 -21.02
N ILE A 51 8.65 -6.67 -21.88
CA ILE A 51 8.08 -6.52 -23.23
C ILE A 51 9.04 -7.18 -24.21
N SER A 52 8.56 -8.24 -24.86
CA SER A 52 9.36 -9.20 -25.64
C SER A 52 10.20 -8.63 -26.79
N SER A 53 9.99 -7.41 -27.21
CA SER A 53 10.57 -6.85 -28.42
C SER A 53 11.55 -5.71 -28.21
N ARG A 54 12.47 -5.68 -27.32
CA ARG A 54 13.54 -4.64 -27.24
C ARG A 54 14.15 -4.42 -25.86
N SER A 55 14.30 -5.43 -25.02
CA SER A 55 14.85 -5.25 -23.67
C SER A 55 14.17 -4.12 -22.90
N ARG A 56 12.83 -4.08 -22.98
CA ARG A 56 11.99 -3.06 -22.36
C ARG A 56 11.14 -3.68 -21.25
N TYR A 57 10.83 -2.89 -20.25
CA TYR A 57 10.06 -3.28 -19.08
C TYR A 57 9.00 -2.23 -18.80
N LEU A 58 7.79 -2.66 -18.47
CA LEU A 58 6.69 -1.80 -18.08
C LEU A 58 6.44 -1.95 -16.58
N PHE A 59 6.46 -0.83 -15.86
CA PHE A 59 6.17 -0.79 -14.44
C PHE A 59 4.84 -0.07 -14.15
N SER A 60 4.07 -0.62 -13.22
CA SER A 60 2.87 -0.02 -12.67
C SER A 60 3.19 0.99 -11.56
N LYS A 61 2.19 1.75 -11.13
CA LYS A 61 2.33 2.68 -9.98
C LYS A 61 2.65 1.97 -8.65
N ALA A 62 2.26 0.70 -8.51
CA ALA A 62 2.49 -0.07 -7.29
C ALA A 62 3.84 -0.79 -7.28
N ASP A 63 4.51 -0.95 -8.43
CA ASP A 63 5.70 -1.80 -8.52
C ASP A 63 6.88 -1.26 -7.71
N LYS A 64 7.00 0.06 -7.58
CA LYS A 64 8.02 0.68 -6.71
C LYS A 64 7.85 0.23 -5.26
N MET A 65 6.61 0.21 -4.78
CA MET A 65 6.31 -0.23 -3.41
C MET A 65 6.45 -1.74 -3.25
N LYS A 66 6.09 -2.54 -4.26
CA LYS A 66 6.32 -4.00 -4.27
C LYS A 66 7.80 -4.31 -4.16
N LEU A 67 8.65 -3.57 -4.91
CA LEU A 67 10.10 -3.73 -4.82
C LEU A 67 10.63 -3.34 -3.44
N ALA A 68 10.12 -2.28 -2.84
CA ALA A 68 10.48 -1.88 -1.49
C ALA A 68 10.14 -2.96 -0.45
N VAL A 69 8.95 -3.55 -0.52
CA VAL A 69 8.55 -4.67 0.34
C VAL A 69 9.46 -5.89 0.12
N LEU A 70 9.77 -6.22 -1.13
CA LEU A 70 10.70 -7.31 -1.45
C LEU A 70 12.11 -7.05 -0.90
N ALA A 71 12.60 -5.82 -0.98
CA ALA A 71 13.90 -5.42 -0.43
C ALA A 71 13.93 -5.57 1.10
N LEU A 72 12.88 -5.13 1.81
CA LEU A 72 12.74 -5.34 3.27
C LEU A 72 12.75 -6.82 3.64
N GLN A 73 12.02 -7.66 2.91
CA GLN A 73 11.99 -9.10 3.12
C GLN A 73 13.35 -9.78 2.88
N ASN A 74 14.21 -9.17 2.08
CA ASN A 74 15.59 -9.61 1.83
C ASN A 74 16.62 -8.98 2.79
N GLY A 75 16.19 -8.21 3.79
CA GLY A 75 17.05 -7.70 4.86
C GLY A 75 17.63 -6.29 4.62
N CYS A 76 17.07 -5.51 3.67
CA CYS A 76 17.41 -4.10 3.56
C CYS A 76 16.89 -3.30 4.76
N ASP A 77 17.60 -2.23 5.11
CA ASP A 77 17.20 -1.33 6.18
C ASP A 77 15.98 -0.48 5.76
N ILE A 78 15.02 -0.35 6.67
CA ILE A 78 13.80 0.42 6.43
C ILE A 78 14.07 1.91 6.26
N GLU A 79 15.10 2.45 6.94
CA GLU A 79 15.43 3.87 6.83
C GLU A 79 15.92 4.22 5.43
N ASP A 80 16.75 3.36 4.82
CA ASP A 80 17.27 3.56 3.48
C ASP A 80 16.17 3.43 2.43
N ILE A 81 15.36 2.38 2.53
CA ILE A 81 14.21 2.19 1.63
C ILE A 81 13.22 3.35 1.71
N SER A 82 12.89 3.81 2.93
CA SER A 82 11.89 4.87 3.13
C SER A 82 12.28 6.21 2.51
N LYS A 83 13.58 6.47 2.30
CA LYS A 83 14.07 7.67 1.60
C LYS A 83 13.65 7.71 0.13
N SER A 84 13.46 6.55 -0.47
CA SER A 84 13.11 6.39 -1.89
C SER A 84 11.61 6.29 -2.16
N LEU A 85 10.77 6.19 -1.12
CA LEU A 85 9.32 5.99 -1.23
C LEU A 85 8.54 7.27 -0.94
N SER A 86 7.48 7.46 -1.69
CA SER A 86 6.43 8.43 -1.39
C SER A 86 5.20 7.74 -0.78
N TRP A 87 4.37 8.51 -0.08
CA TRP A 87 3.07 8.04 0.42
C TRP A 87 2.12 7.60 -0.73
N LYS A 88 2.28 8.17 -1.93
CA LYS A 88 1.52 7.76 -3.12
C LYS A 88 1.89 6.35 -3.61
N ASP A 89 3.14 5.94 -3.45
CA ASP A 89 3.57 4.58 -3.78
C ASP A 89 2.87 3.57 -2.86
N PHE A 90 2.67 3.94 -1.59
CA PHE A 90 1.96 3.11 -0.63
C PHE A 90 0.45 3.00 -0.95
N GLU A 91 -0.21 4.13 -1.23
CA GLU A 91 -1.62 4.13 -1.66
C GLU A 91 -1.83 3.30 -2.93
N ALA A 92 -0.90 3.39 -3.89
CA ALA A 92 -0.98 2.64 -5.13
C ALA A 92 -0.94 1.12 -4.89
N LEU A 93 0.00 0.63 -4.06
CA LEU A 93 0.06 -0.79 -3.72
C LEU A 93 -1.17 -1.23 -2.92
N THR A 94 -1.62 -0.42 -1.95
CA THR A 94 -2.84 -0.71 -1.16
C THR A 94 -4.04 -0.88 -2.07
N SER A 95 -4.21 0.04 -3.02
CA SER A 95 -5.30 -0.01 -3.99
C SER A 95 -5.22 -1.24 -4.91
N GLU A 96 -4.02 -1.62 -5.36
CA GLU A 96 -3.81 -2.80 -6.19
C GLU A 96 -4.15 -4.09 -5.43
N ILE A 97 -3.71 -4.22 -4.16
CA ILE A 97 -4.03 -5.39 -3.34
C ILE A 97 -5.56 -5.52 -3.15
N LEU A 98 -6.24 -4.44 -2.81
CA LEU A 98 -7.70 -4.43 -2.67
C LEU A 98 -8.39 -4.83 -3.98
N TRP A 99 -7.94 -4.30 -5.12
CA TRP A 99 -8.49 -4.64 -6.43
C TRP A 99 -8.31 -6.13 -6.76
N LEU A 100 -7.14 -6.70 -6.50
CA LEU A 100 -6.87 -8.13 -6.68
C LEU A 100 -7.75 -9.02 -5.80
N CYS A 101 -8.19 -8.50 -4.64
CA CYS A 101 -9.14 -9.18 -3.75
C CYS A 101 -10.62 -8.87 -4.09
N GLY A 102 -10.90 -8.29 -5.26
CA GLY A 102 -12.26 -8.04 -5.76
C GLY A 102 -12.95 -6.79 -5.22
N TYR A 103 -12.21 -5.84 -4.65
CA TYR A 103 -12.74 -4.56 -4.17
C TYR A 103 -12.73 -3.50 -5.26
N GLN A 104 -13.77 -2.68 -5.32
CA GLN A 104 -13.75 -1.42 -6.07
C GLN A 104 -12.99 -0.37 -5.26
N CYS A 105 -11.92 0.20 -5.82
CA CYS A 105 -11.01 1.08 -5.08
C CYS A 105 -11.12 2.55 -5.49
N ARG A 106 -10.89 3.44 -4.52
CA ARG A 106 -10.65 4.87 -4.72
C ARG A 106 -9.55 5.35 -3.78
N THR A 107 -8.74 6.27 -4.25
CA THR A 107 -7.61 6.86 -3.52
C THR A 107 -7.79 8.36 -3.32
N SER A 108 -7.10 8.93 -2.33
CA SER A 108 -7.02 10.38 -2.07
C SER A 108 -8.39 11.06 -2.03
N ILE A 109 -9.36 10.48 -1.31
CA ILE A 109 -10.72 10.99 -1.23
C ILE A 109 -10.76 12.18 -0.28
N ARG A 110 -11.12 13.35 -0.80
CA ARG A 110 -11.29 14.57 0.00
C ARG A 110 -12.75 14.85 0.26
N LEU A 111 -13.12 15.02 1.51
CA LEU A 111 -14.42 15.41 1.98
C LEU A 111 -14.31 16.79 2.63
N SER A 112 -15.20 17.73 2.25
CA SER A 112 -15.17 19.12 2.73
C SER A 112 -16.19 19.40 3.83
N LYS A 113 -17.23 18.57 3.96
CA LYS A 113 -18.33 18.72 4.95
C LYS A 113 -18.53 17.42 5.71
N PRO A 114 -18.86 17.45 7.01
CA PRO A 114 -18.97 18.61 7.89
C PRO A 114 -17.63 19.29 8.22
N ARG A 115 -16.51 18.61 8.01
CA ARG A 115 -15.15 19.13 8.12
C ARG A 115 -14.28 18.56 7.02
N ARG A 116 -13.15 19.21 6.74
CA ARG A 116 -12.18 18.69 5.77
C ARG A 116 -11.48 17.44 6.33
N ILE A 117 -11.69 16.33 5.64
CA ILE A 117 -10.97 15.08 5.91
C ILE A 117 -10.42 14.51 4.61
N GLU A 118 -9.37 13.74 4.72
CA GLU A 118 -8.76 12.99 3.62
C GLU A 118 -8.72 11.51 4.00
N ILE A 119 -9.10 10.65 3.07
CA ILE A 119 -9.03 9.20 3.17
C ILE A 119 -8.06 8.75 2.09
N ASP A 120 -7.02 8.05 2.49
CA ASP A 120 -5.95 7.64 1.59
C ASP A 120 -6.47 6.62 0.57
N VAL A 121 -7.03 5.51 1.04
CA VAL A 121 -7.60 4.46 0.18
C VAL A 121 -8.90 3.94 0.78
N ILE A 122 -9.90 3.74 -0.07
CA ILE A 122 -11.11 2.97 0.25
C ILE A 122 -11.29 1.84 -0.75
N GLY A 123 -11.49 0.63 -0.25
CA GLY A 123 -11.93 -0.52 -1.02
C GLY A 123 -13.36 -0.90 -0.64
N ILE A 124 -14.21 -1.16 -1.63
CA ILE A 124 -15.63 -1.50 -1.42
C ILE A 124 -15.91 -2.82 -2.10
N ASN A 125 -16.37 -3.80 -1.34
CA ASN A 125 -16.82 -5.09 -1.84
C ASN A 125 -18.20 -5.38 -1.26
N HIS A 126 -19.23 -5.50 -2.13
CA HIS A 126 -20.63 -5.59 -1.75
C HIS A 126 -21.03 -4.49 -0.76
N LYS A 127 -21.33 -4.86 0.49
CA LYS A 127 -21.80 -3.95 1.55
C LYS A 127 -20.70 -3.53 2.52
N LEU A 128 -19.49 -4.11 2.38
CA LEU A 128 -18.33 -3.85 3.24
C LEU A 128 -17.39 -2.84 2.58
N ALA A 129 -17.01 -1.82 3.32
CA ALA A 129 -15.93 -0.91 2.96
C ALA A 129 -14.72 -1.13 3.89
N VAL A 130 -13.54 -1.23 3.32
CA VAL A 130 -12.25 -1.14 4.04
C VAL A 130 -11.72 0.26 3.83
N VAL A 131 -11.51 1.01 4.91
CA VAL A 131 -11.03 2.40 4.90
C VAL A 131 -9.62 2.42 5.44
N ALA A 132 -8.64 2.48 4.55
CA ALA A 132 -7.23 2.38 4.91
C ALA A 132 -6.55 3.76 5.00
N ASP A 133 -5.74 3.93 6.05
CA ASP A 133 -4.83 5.05 6.27
C ASP A 133 -3.40 4.53 6.21
N CYS A 134 -2.60 5.04 5.25
CA CYS A 134 -1.26 4.54 4.94
C CYS A 134 -0.19 5.32 5.72
N LYS A 135 0.62 4.64 6.52
CA LYS A 135 1.62 5.25 7.40
C LYS A 135 3.04 4.75 7.16
N HIS A 136 3.93 5.66 6.84
CA HIS A 136 5.38 5.43 6.70
C HIS A 136 6.12 5.74 8.01
N TRP A 137 5.68 5.17 9.14
CA TRP A 137 6.34 5.45 10.40
C TRP A 137 7.70 4.75 10.47
N LYS A 138 8.74 5.53 10.77
CA LYS A 138 10.07 5.02 11.13
C LYS A 138 10.15 4.74 12.63
N GLN A 139 9.59 5.64 13.43
CA GLN A 139 9.50 5.53 14.89
C GLN A 139 8.08 5.89 15.31
N TYR A 140 7.58 5.24 16.34
CA TYR A 140 6.24 5.46 16.87
C TYR A 140 6.21 5.26 18.39
N SER A 141 5.31 5.98 19.05
CA SER A 141 4.89 5.68 20.43
C SER A 141 3.46 5.16 20.43
N LEU A 142 3.08 4.37 21.44
CA LEU A 142 1.72 3.88 21.56
C LEU A 142 0.69 5.02 21.61
N SER A 143 1.03 6.12 22.28
CA SER A 143 0.18 7.32 22.36
C SER A 143 -0.03 7.98 20.99
N SER A 144 1.01 8.05 20.16
CA SER A 144 0.88 8.60 18.80
C SER A 144 0.00 7.71 17.93
N ILE A 145 0.17 6.38 17.99
CA ILE A 145 -0.68 5.44 17.23
C ILE A 145 -2.13 5.56 17.66
N SER A 146 -2.43 5.61 18.96
CA SER A 146 -3.80 5.78 19.47
C SER A 146 -4.47 7.03 18.90
N SER A 147 -3.76 8.15 18.82
CA SER A 147 -4.27 9.38 18.20
C SER A 147 -4.59 9.22 16.70
N TYR A 148 -3.77 8.46 15.96
CA TYR A 148 -4.05 8.17 14.55
C TYR A 148 -5.25 7.22 14.38
N VAL A 149 -5.37 6.22 15.25
CA VAL A 149 -6.52 5.30 15.28
C VAL A 149 -7.82 6.06 15.53
N GLU A 150 -7.87 6.96 16.53
CA GLU A 150 -9.04 7.80 16.79
C GLU A 150 -9.43 8.66 15.57
N LYS A 151 -8.44 9.29 14.93
CA LYS A 151 -8.68 10.05 13.70
C LYS A 151 -9.21 9.18 12.57
N GLN A 152 -8.72 7.95 12.44
CA GLN A 152 -9.17 7.03 11.40
C GLN A 152 -10.59 6.54 11.66
N ILE A 153 -10.95 6.21 12.91
CA ILE A 153 -12.33 5.91 13.31
C ILE A 153 -13.25 7.07 12.93
N GLU A 154 -12.87 8.30 13.26
CA GLU A 154 -13.68 9.48 12.99
C GLU A 154 -13.84 9.77 11.50
N ARG A 155 -12.77 9.62 10.70
CA ARG A 155 -12.84 9.71 9.23
C ARG A 155 -13.82 8.71 8.65
N THR A 156 -13.76 7.46 9.13
CA THR A 156 -14.67 6.39 8.70
C THR A 156 -16.11 6.68 9.09
N LYS A 157 -16.36 7.20 10.30
CA LYS A 157 -17.69 7.65 10.73
C LYS A 157 -18.26 8.76 9.84
N VAL A 158 -17.42 9.75 9.48
CA VAL A 158 -17.85 10.83 8.58
C VAL A 158 -18.19 10.28 7.19
N LEU A 159 -17.40 9.36 6.67
CA LEU A 159 -17.67 8.70 5.39
C LEU A 159 -19.03 8.00 5.41
N CYS A 160 -19.31 7.20 6.45
CA CYS A 160 -20.58 6.46 6.61
C CYS A 160 -21.80 7.39 6.71
N LYS A 161 -21.68 8.54 7.36
CA LYS A 161 -22.77 9.54 7.48
C LYS A 161 -23.09 10.27 6.17
N MET A 162 -22.27 10.14 5.14
CA MET A 162 -22.49 10.82 3.85
C MET A 162 -23.49 10.08 2.96
N LYS A 163 -24.80 10.26 3.23
CA LYS A 163 -25.94 9.56 2.59
C LYS A 163 -25.85 9.47 1.04
N GLY A 164 -25.29 10.48 0.36
CA GLY A 164 -25.17 10.47 -1.10
C GLY A 164 -24.12 9.47 -1.62
N ARG A 165 -22.99 9.35 -0.93
CA ARG A 165 -21.89 8.45 -1.34
C ARG A 165 -22.10 7.02 -0.87
N THR A 166 -22.58 6.82 0.36
CA THR A 166 -22.88 5.48 0.88
C THR A 166 -24.02 4.82 0.12
N LYS A 167 -25.06 5.56 -0.29
CA LYS A 167 -26.11 5.05 -1.17
C LYS A 167 -25.61 4.62 -2.54
N GLN A 168 -24.70 5.38 -3.15
CA GLN A 168 -24.13 5.05 -4.46
C GLN A 168 -23.39 3.71 -4.44
N TYR A 169 -22.78 3.33 -3.31
CA TYR A 169 -22.00 2.11 -3.15
C TYR A 169 -22.67 1.06 -2.26
N SER A 170 -23.90 1.32 -1.77
CA SER A 170 -24.62 0.42 -0.86
C SER A 170 -23.81 -0.01 0.37
N ILE A 171 -22.91 0.85 0.87
CA ILE A 171 -22.07 0.55 2.04
C ILE A 171 -22.96 0.48 3.28
N THR A 172 -22.96 -0.63 3.98
CA THR A 172 -23.63 -0.81 5.28
C THR A 172 -22.65 -0.91 6.43
N HIS A 173 -21.43 -1.40 6.18
CA HIS A 173 -20.39 -1.60 7.17
C HIS A 173 -19.06 -1.07 6.65
N ALA A 174 -18.31 -0.40 7.50
CA ALA A 174 -16.98 0.09 7.18
C ALA A 174 -15.97 -0.27 8.29
N VAL A 175 -14.84 -0.83 7.92
CA VAL A 175 -13.73 -1.18 8.80
C VAL A 175 -12.62 -0.16 8.61
N PRO A 176 -12.29 0.66 9.63
CA PRO A 176 -11.07 1.47 9.62
C PRO A 176 -9.84 0.58 9.77
N VAL A 177 -8.82 0.82 8.96
CA VAL A 177 -7.55 0.07 8.99
C VAL A 177 -6.39 1.06 8.96
N ILE A 178 -5.33 0.80 9.73
CA ILE A 178 -4.05 1.49 9.60
C ILE A 178 -3.07 0.54 8.93
N LEU A 179 -2.51 0.97 7.82
CA LEU A 179 -1.46 0.22 7.11
C LEU A 179 -0.09 0.79 7.46
N THR A 180 0.85 -0.11 7.74
CA THR A 180 2.23 0.23 8.04
C THR A 180 3.19 -0.41 7.04
N LEU A 181 4.36 0.19 6.85
CA LEU A 181 5.36 -0.34 5.94
C LEU A 181 5.97 -1.64 6.47
N TYR A 182 6.10 -1.78 7.79
CA TYR A 182 6.71 -2.93 8.46
C TYR A 182 5.87 -3.40 9.65
N SER A 183 6.19 -4.58 10.17
CA SER A 183 5.50 -5.16 11.32
C SER A 183 5.75 -4.34 12.58
N MET A 184 4.69 -4.13 13.34
CA MET A 184 4.72 -3.47 14.65
C MET A 184 4.42 -4.49 15.75
N ASN A 185 4.78 -4.16 16.98
CA ASN A 185 4.47 -5.00 18.16
C ASN A 185 3.00 -4.91 18.60
N VAL A 186 2.18 -4.18 17.85
CA VAL A 186 0.77 -3.95 18.14
C VAL A 186 -0.04 -4.28 16.89
N GLU A 187 -1.00 -5.17 17.02
CA GLU A 187 -1.86 -5.60 15.91
C GLU A 187 -3.23 -4.91 15.92
N PHE A 188 -3.72 -4.48 17.12
CA PHE A 188 -5.00 -3.81 17.27
C PHE A 188 -4.92 -2.69 18.33
N ILE A 189 -5.57 -1.57 18.07
CA ILE A 189 -5.86 -0.53 19.06
C ILE A 189 -7.33 -0.12 18.91
N ASN A 190 -8.10 -0.18 20.00
CA ASN A 190 -9.54 0.14 20.01
C ASN A 190 -10.32 -0.63 18.93
N GLY A 191 -9.95 -1.89 18.65
CA GLY A 191 -10.55 -2.72 17.62
C GLY A 191 -10.15 -2.34 16.19
N VAL A 192 -9.31 -1.32 15.98
CA VAL A 192 -8.78 -0.98 14.65
C VAL A 192 -7.54 -1.81 14.37
N PRO A 193 -7.52 -2.60 13.29
CA PRO A 193 -6.36 -3.38 12.92
C PRO A 193 -5.22 -2.49 12.40
N ILE A 194 -4.00 -2.83 12.83
CA ILE A 194 -2.74 -2.21 12.39
C ILE A 194 -1.99 -3.27 11.60
N VAL A 195 -2.02 -3.16 10.29
CA VAL A 195 -1.60 -4.23 9.39
C VAL A 195 -0.37 -3.81 8.61
N PRO A 196 0.74 -4.56 8.68
CA PRO A 196 1.88 -4.32 7.81
C PRO A 196 1.51 -4.69 6.36
N ILE A 197 1.97 -3.89 5.40
CA ILE A 197 1.55 -4.00 3.99
C ILE A 197 1.80 -5.39 3.39
N HIS A 198 2.86 -6.08 3.80
CA HIS A 198 3.16 -7.43 3.31
C HIS A 198 2.17 -8.51 3.81
N LYS A 199 1.40 -8.24 4.88
CA LYS A 199 0.32 -9.10 5.39
C LYS A 199 -1.07 -8.63 4.92
N PHE A 200 -1.15 -7.47 4.23
CA PHE A 200 -2.43 -6.85 3.94
C PHE A 200 -3.31 -7.70 3.01
N LYS A 201 -2.71 -8.44 2.07
CA LYS A 201 -3.47 -9.32 1.17
C LYS A 201 -4.22 -10.40 1.96
N SER A 202 -3.53 -11.18 2.79
CA SER A 202 -4.18 -12.23 3.61
C SER A 202 -5.19 -11.63 4.60
N PHE A 203 -4.90 -10.48 5.20
CA PHE A 203 -5.87 -9.78 6.04
C PHE A 203 -7.17 -9.46 5.28
N ILE A 204 -7.10 -8.98 4.04
CA ILE A 204 -8.28 -8.65 3.23
C ILE A 204 -9.05 -9.90 2.79
N GLU A 205 -8.37 -11.00 2.50
CA GLU A 205 -9.01 -12.28 2.17
C GLU A 205 -9.86 -12.81 3.34
N ASP A 206 -9.43 -12.57 4.58
CA ASP A 206 -10.08 -13.07 5.80
C ASP A 206 -10.92 -12.01 6.55
N VAL A 207 -10.90 -10.74 6.14
CA VAL A 207 -11.51 -9.63 6.90
C VAL A 207 -12.98 -9.84 7.23
N SER A 208 -13.75 -10.46 6.35
CA SER A 208 -15.17 -10.73 6.55
C SER A 208 -15.44 -11.76 7.65
N LEU A 209 -14.49 -12.64 7.94
CA LEU A 209 -14.60 -13.69 8.96
C LEU A 209 -14.36 -13.13 10.38
N HIS A 210 -13.62 -12.02 10.50
CA HIS A 210 -13.16 -11.45 11.76
C HIS A 210 -13.83 -10.12 12.13
N LEU A 211 -14.94 -9.75 11.49
CA LEU A 211 -15.62 -8.46 11.73
C LEU A 211 -16.06 -8.28 13.20
N SER A 212 -16.39 -9.37 13.92
CA SER A 212 -16.77 -9.33 15.33
C SER A 212 -15.64 -8.89 16.27
N GLU A 213 -14.39 -9.05 15.84
CA GLU A 213 -13.19 -8.70 16.60
C GLU A 213 -12.71 -7.26 16.31
N MET A 214 -13.30 -6.63 15.29
CA MET A 214 -12.86 -5.32 14.77
C MET A 214 -13.85 -4.20 15.12
N GLN A 215 -13.34 -2.97 15.07
CA GLN A 215 -14.18 -1.77 15.09
C GLN A 215 -14.92 -1.67 13.74
N VAL A 216 -16.17 -2.10 13.70
CA VAL A 216 -17.05 -1.92 12.54
C VAL A 216 -17.93 -0.70 12.74
N ILE A 217 -17.99 0.16 11.73
CA ILE A 217 -18.83 1.36 11.72
C ILE A 217 -20.00 1.08 10.76
N SER A 218 -21.20 1.04 11.32
CA SER A 218 -22.45 0.83 10.57
C SER A 218 -23.04 2.17 10.14
N ASN A 219 -23.75 2.13 8.99
CA ASN A 219 -24.44 3.30 8.42
C ASN A 219 -25.90 3.34 8.89
#